data_4e3cce493b03d9d63ae780b594863761
#
_entry.id   4e3cce493b03d9d63ae780b594863761
#
_cell.length_a   1.000
_cell.length_b   1.000
_cell.length_c   1.000
_cell.angle_alpha   90.00
_cell.angle_beta   90.00
_cell.angle_gamma   90.00
#
_symmetry.space_group_name_H-M   'P 1'
#
loop_
_entity.id
_entity.type
_entity.pdbx_description
1 polymer ?
#
loop_
_entity_poly.entity_id
_entity_poly.type
_entity_poly.pdbx_seq_one_letter_code
_entity_poly.pdbx_strand_id
1 'polypeptide(L)'
;MGRPKLTEEEKLERARKKAEAQAMKELALRENTTPTSGRGGKYNFPNARMKLIEQDDEKRAFMAKCIENNLVFFNVGLNPAKSDEELCERLNFFFSQCAETQQLPTWEKMANCIGYHRSTLYDWESGATSGFSPQTKYIIKKAKQILASIDAELAQEGKIQPVVYMFRSKNFYGMRDQQDVVVTPNVNQVEAVDVATIEAKYAELPDD
;
A
#
# COMPACT_ATOMS: atom_id res chain seq x y z
N MET A 1 3.16 -61.23 -29.53
CA MET A 1 2.76 -61.63 -28.18
C MET A 1 1.91 -60.53 -27.56
N GLY A 2 0.60 -60.79 -27.32
CA GLY A 2 -0.29 -59.82 -26.73
C GLY A 2 -0.02 -59.67 -25.22
N ARG A 3 -0.16 -58.44 -24.68
CA ARG A 3 -0.04 -58.17 -23.22
C ARG A 3 -1.10 -59.00 -22.48
N PRO A 4 -0.74 -59.67 -21.37
CA PRO A 4 -1.68 -60.43 -20.57
C PRO A 4 -2.79 -59.48 -20.04
N LYS A 5 -4.04 -59.95 -20.07
CA LYS A 5 -5.17 -59.17 -19.53
C LYS A 5 -5.08 -59.20 -17.99
N LEU A 6 -5.14 -58.02 -17.40
CA LEU A 6 -5.15 -57.88 -15.94
C LEU A 6 -6.36 -58.55 -15.32
N THR A 7 -6.16 -59.20 -14.17
CA THR A 7 -7.23 -59.73 -13.36
C THR A 7 -8.11 -58.61 -12.76
N GLU A 8 -9.35 -58.94 -12.39
CA GLU A 8 -10.27 -57.96 -11.78
C GLU A 8 -9.70 -57.37 -10.49
N GLU A 9 -8.98 -58.17 -9.70
CA GLU A 9 -8.29 -57.71 -8.48
C GLU A 9 -7.17 -56.70 -8.80
N GLU A 10 -6.37 -56.92 -9.81
CA GLU A 10 -5.33 -56.01 -10.25
C GLU A 10 -5.89 -54.67 -10.79
N LYS A 11 -7.05 -54.72 -11.42
CA LYS A 11 -7.76 -53.51 -11.87
C LYS A 11 -8.28 -52.69 -10.69
N LEU A 12 -8.83 -53.36 -9.68
CA LEU A 12 -9.34 -52.72 -8.46
C LEU A 12 -8.20 -52.08 -7.65
N GLU A 13 -7.08 -52.76 -7.51
CA GLU A 13 -5.91 -52.24 -6.82
C GLU A 13 -5.29 -51.01 -7.54
N ARG A 14 -5.26 -51.04 -8.88
CA ARG A 14 -4.82 -49.86 -9.67
C ARG A 14 -5.77 -48.69 -9.57
N ALA A 15 -7.09 -48.96 -9.53
CA ALA A 15 -8.10 -47.92 -9.33
C ALA A 15 -7.96 -47.27 -7.95
N ARG A 16 -7.72 -48.08 -6.92
CA ARG A 16 -7.50 -47.60 -5.54
C ARG A 16 -6.22 -46.76 -5.43
N LYS A 17 -5.08 -47.21 -5.97
CA LYS A 17 -3.82 -46.43 -6.00
C LYS A 17 -3.95 -45.13 -6.78
N LYS A 18 -4.76 -45.12 -7.85
CA LYS A 18 -5.01 -43.92 -8.64
C LYS A 18 -5.90 -42.91 -7.85
N ALA A 19 -6.87 -43.38 -7.11
CA ALA A 19 -7.73 -42.56 -6.26
C ALA A 19 -6.92 -41.96 -5.07
N GLU A 20 -6.09 -42.76 -4.43
CA GLU A 20 -5.19 -42.32 -3.35
C GLU A 20 -4.17 -41.26 -3.87
N ALA A 21 -3.59 -41.48 -5.04
CA ALA A 21 -2.68 -40.52 -5.66
C ALA A 21 -3.39 -39.22 -6.07
N GLN A 22 -4.66 -39.28 -6.46
CA GLN A 22 -5.46 -38.11 -6.76
C GLN A 22 -5.81 -37.33 -5.48
N ALA A 23 -6.21 -38.03 -4.42
CA ALA A 23 -6.48 -37.43 -3.13
C ALA A 23 -5.25 -36.74 -2.53
N MET A 24 -4.06 -37.39 -2.62
CA MET A 24 -2.78 -36.79 -2.20
C MET A 24 -2.43 -35.55 -3.05
N LYS A 25 -2.68 -35.56 -4.37
CA LYS A 25 -2.48 -34.36 -5.20
C LYS A 25 -3.42 -33.22 -4.85
N GLU A 26 -4.68 -33.52 -4.53
CA GLU A 26 -5.62 -32.50 -4.08
C GLU A 26 -5.24 -31.91 -2.71
N LEU A 27 -4.78 -32.76 -1.78
CA LEU A 27 -4.25 -32.30 -0.48
C LEU A 27 -3.01 -31.41 -0.66
N ALA A 28 -2.04 -31.84 -1.47
CA ALA A 28 -0.86 -31.07 -1.77
C ALA A 28 -1.18 -29.75 -2.51
N LEU A 29 -2.25 -29.74 -3.33
CA LEU A 29 -2.74 -28.52 -3.96
C LEU A 29 -3.38 -27.56 -2.94
N ARG A 30 -4.04 -28.07 -1.91
CA ARG A 30 -4.57 -27.28 -0.79
C ARG A 30 -3.48 -26.72 0.13
N GLU A 31 -2.44 -27.49 0.40
CA GLU A 31 -1.33 -27.06 1.25
C GLU A 31 -0.36 -26.11 0.55
N ASN A 32 -0.18 -26.21 -0.78
CA ASN A 32 0.71 -25.38 -1.58
C ASN A 32 0.07 -24.11 -2.17
N THR A 33 -1.08 -23.67 -1.70
CA THR A 33 -1.69 -22.39 -2.10
C THR A 33 -1.12 -21.19 -1.34
N THR A 34 0.18 -21.19 -1.01
CA THR A 34 0.88 -19.92 -0.78
C THR A 34 1.08 -19.24 -2.15
N PRO A 35 0.63 -17.98 -2.31
CA PRO A 35 0.80 -17.28 -3.57
C PRO A 35 2.27 -17.00 -3.81
N THR A 36 2.93 -17.88 -4.57
CA THR A 36 4.23 -17.56 -5.15
C THR A 36 4.03 -16.44 -6.17
N SER A 37 4.70 -15.33 -5.96
CA SER A 37 4.73 -14.17 -6.87
C SER A 37 5.50 -14.52 -8.16
N GLY A 38 4.88 -15.38 -9.00
CA GLY A 38 5.41 -15.73 -10.32
C GLY A 38 4.72 -14.90 -11.41
N ARG A 39 5.49 -14.18 -12.20
CA ARG A 39 5.02 -13.58 -13.45
C ARG A 39 4.28 -14.65 -14.27
N GLY A 40 2.96 -14.51 -14.44
CA GLY A 40 2.17 -15.35 -15.34
C GLY A 40 1.19 -16.34 -14.70
N GLY A 41 0.91 -16.26 -13.41
CA GLY A 41 -0.10 -17.09 -12.77
C GLY A 41 -1.53 -16.79 -13.26
N LYS A 42 -2.29 -17.84 -13.58
CA LYS A 42 -3.71 -17.83 -13.95
C LYS A 42 -4.67 -17.22 -12.91
N TYR A 43 -4.16 -16.46 -11.95
CA TYR A 43 -4.97 -15.87 -10.90
C TYR A 43 -5.34 -14.46 -11.27
N ASN A 44 -6.59 -14.29 -11.66
CA ASN A 44 -7.22 -12.98 -11.70
C ASN A 44 -7.20 -12.45 -10.26
N PHE A 45 -6.31 -11.52 -9.96
CA PHE A 45 -5.96 -11.02 -8.63
C PHE A 45 -7.16 -10.69 -7.73
N PRO A 46 -8.26 -10.10 -8.24
CA PRO A 46 -9.47 -9.85 -7.46
C PRO A 46 -10.12 -11.14 -6.94
N ASN A 47 -10.20 -12.18 -7.77
CA ASN A 47 -10.90 -13.43 -7.43
C ASN A 47 -10.10 -14.30 -6.45
N ALA A 48 -8.75 -14.30 -6.52
CA ALA A 48 -7.93 -15.03 -5.57
C ALA A 48 -8.03 -14.42 -4.16
N ARG A 49 -8.08 -13.07 -4.07
CA ARG A 49 -8.23 -12.36 -2.80
C ARG A 49 -9.61 -12.57 -2.17
N MET A 50 -10.66 -12.57 -2.98
CA MET A 50 -12.03 -12.87 -2.55
C MET A 50 -12.14 -14.30 -2.03
N LYS A 51 -11.61 -15.29 -2.74
CA LYS A 51 -11.63 -16.70 -2.31
C LYS A 51 -10.88 -16.94 -1.00
N LEU A 52 -9.74 -16.27 -0.77
CA LEU A 52 -9.02 -16.35 0.49
C LEU A 52 -9.80 -15.76 1.66
N ILE A 53 -10.57 -14.69 1.42
CA ILE A 53 -11.45 -14.07 2.42
C ILE A 53 -12.66 -14.98 2.70
N GLU A 54 -13.22 -15.61 1.67
CA GLU A 54 -14.36 -16.54 1.79
C GLU A 54 -14.04 -17.81 2.59
N GLN A 55 -12.77 -18.24 2.60
CA GLN A 55 -12.32 -19.47 3.26
C GLN A 55 -11.87 -19.29 4.72
N ASP A 56 -11.74 -18.05 5.19
CA ASP A 56 -11.17 -17.71 6.50
C ASP A 56 -12.18 -16.89 7.31
N ASP A 57 -12.79 -17.53 8.30
CA ASP A 57 -13.81 -16.91 9.13
C ASP A 57 -13.28 -15.71 9.94
N GLU A 58 -12.01 -15.75 10.38
CA GLU A 58 -11.39 -14.64 11.09
C GLU A 58 -11.21 -13.43 10.16
N LYS A 59 -10.77 -13.66 8.93
CA LYS A 59 -10.64 -12.58 7.94
C LYS A 59 -11.99 -11.99 7.55
N ARG A 60 -13.03 -12.83 7.44
CA ARG A 60 -14.40 -12.35 7.19
C ARG A 60 -14.90 -11.48 8.33
N ALA A 61 -14.72 -11.92 9.57
CA ALA A 61 -15.11 -11.16 10.76
C ALA A 61 -14.34 -9.85 10.86
N PHE A 62 -13.02 -9.87 10.60
CA PHE A 62 -12.20 -8.66 10.56
C PHE A 62 -12.66 -7.69 9.46
N MET A 63 -12.96 -8.18 8.25
CA MET A 63 -13.46 -7.36 7.15
C MET A 63 -14.82 -6.75 7.48
N ALA A 64 -15.75 -7.51 8.07
CA ALA A 64 -17.04 -7.01 8.51
C ALA A 64 -16.87 -5.88 9.53
N LYS A 65 -16.03 -6.08 10.54
CA LYS A 65 -15.69 -5.05 11.53
C LYS A 65 -15.07 -3.80 10.90
N CYS A 66 -14.19 -3.97 9.89
CA CYS A 66 -13.63 -2.84 9.15
C CYS A 66 -14.69 -2.05 8.40
N ILE A 67 -15.66 -2.73 7.78
CA ILE A 67 -16.77 -2.09 7.05
C ILE A 67 -17.67 -1.34 8.02
N GLU A 68 -18.13 -1.97 9.09
CA GLU A 68 -18.98 -1.36 10.12
C GLU A 68 -18.37 -0.08 10.67
N ASN A 69 -17.11 -0.11 11.04
CA ASN A 69 -16.44 1.05 11.59
C ASN A 69 -16.22 2.17 10.55
N ASN A 70 -15.99 1.84 9.29
CA ASN A 70 -15.91 2.86 8.24
C ASN A 70 -17.29 3.48 7.95
N LEU A 71 -18.38 2.71 8.10
CA LEU A 71 -19.75 3.22 7.97
C LEU A 71 -20.10 4.21 9.09
N VAL A 72 -19.59 4.02 10.30
CA VAL A 72 -19.75 5.01 11.38
C VAL A 72 -19.20 6.37 10.96
N PHE A 73 -17.95 6.41 10.47
CA PHE A 73 -17.33 7.65 10.01
C PHE A 73 -18.02 8.24 8.79
N PHE A 74 -18.44 7.40 7.84
CA PHE A 74 -19.21 7.83 6.68
C PHE A 74 -20.53 8.49 7.10
N ASN A 75 -21.30 7.87 7.99
CA ASN A 75 -22.59 8.40 8.44
C ASN A 75 -22.43 9.74 9.16
N VAL A 76 -21.41 9.87 10.00
CA VAL A 76 -21.08 11.13 10.66
C VAL A 76 -20.70 12.20 9.64
N GLY A 77 -19.93 11.85 8.63
CA GLY A 77 -19.47 12.76 7.58
C GLY A 77 -20.51 13.15 6.53
N LEU A 78 -21.68 12.48 6.48
CA LEU A 78 -22.79 12.90 5.60
C LEU A 78 -23.28 14.33 5.90
N ASN A 79 -23.06 14.80 7.13
CA ASN A 79 -23.26 16.19 7.49
C ASN A 79 -21.89 16.84 7.79
N PRO A 80 -21.22 17.46 6.81
CA PRO A 80 -19.86 17.97 6.97
C PRO A 80 -19.77 19.05 8.06
N ALA A 81 -18.60 19.11 8.73
CA ALA A 81 -18.32 20.18 9.69
C ALA A 81 -18.41 21.55 9.01
N LYS A 82 -18.95 22.54 9.71
CA LYS A 82 -19.21 23.90 9.19
C LYS A 82 -18.42 24.99 9.91
N SER A 83 -17.73 24.63 10.98
CA SER A 83 -16.90 25.56 11.76
C SER A 83 -15.68 24.83 12.31
N ASP A 84 -14.72 25.59 12.86
CA ASP A 84 -13.54 25.04 13.51
C ASP A 84 -13.89 24.29 14.82
N GLU A 85 -14.94 24.71 15.50
CA GLU A 85 -15.46 24.03 16.70
C GLU A 85 -16.01 22.65 16.32
N GLU A 86 -16.89 22.58 15.32
CA GLU A 86 -17.41 21.31 14.81
C GLU A 86 -16.28 20.42 14.26
N LEU A 87 -15.27 21.01 13.63
CA LEU A 87 -14.09 20.28 13.16
C LEU A 87 -13.34 19.63 14.32
N CYS A 88 -13.12 20.36 15.41
CA CYS A 88 -12.49 19.84 16.62
C CYS A 88 -13.33 18.73 17.27
N GLU A 89 -14.64 18.89 17.35
CA GLU A 89 -15.55 17.86 17.88
C GLU A 89 -15.48 16.58 17.04
N ARG A 90 -15.48 16.69 15.70
CA ARG A 90 -15.34 15.56 14.77
C ARG A 90 -14.00 14.85 14.92
N LEU A 91 -12.93 15.59 15.09
CA LEU A 91 -11.59 15.02 15.30
C LEU A 91 -11.52 14.29 16.64
N ASN A 92 -12.06 14.86 17.72
CA ASN A 92 -12.14 14.20 19.01
C ASN A 92 -12.96 12.92 18.93
N PHE A 93 -14.13 12.97 18.31
CA PHE A 93 -14.96 11.79 18.06
C PHE A 93 -14.19 10.73 17.27
N PHE A 94 -13.51 11.14 16.19
CA PHE A 94 -12.74 10.22 15.34
C PHE A 94 -11.67 9.46 16.13
N PHE A 95 -10.84 10.18 16.90
CA PHE A 95 -9.77 9.53 17.66
C PHE A 95 -10.33 8.67 18.81
N SER A 96 -11.36 9.13 19.51
CA SER A 96 -12.03 8.34 20.55
C SER A 96 -12.62 7.05 19.99
N GLN A 97 -13.34 7.16 18.87
CA GLN A 97 -13.94 6.00 18.21
C GLN A 97 -12.88 5.00 17.73
N CYS A 98 -11.73 5.48 17.20
CA CYS A 98 -10.63 4.60 16.83
C CYS A 98 -10.03 3.88 18.05
N ALA A 99 -9.90 4.57 19.19
CA ALA A 99 -9.41 3.97 20.43
C ALA A 99 -10.38 2.93 21.00
N GLU A 100 -11.66 3.23 21.07
CA GLU A 100 -12.71 2.32 21.58
C GLU A 100 -12.84 1.05 20.71
N THR A 101 -12.78 1.20 19.40
CA THR A 101 -12.91 0.07 18.47
C THR A 101 -11.60 -0.64 18.19
N GLN A 102 -10.49 -0.15 18.78
CA GLN A 102 -9.13 -0.67 18.57
C GLN A 102 -8.72 -0.70 17.09
N GLN A 103 -9.08 0.35 16.37
CA GLN A 103 -8.75 0.50 14.96
C GLN A 103 -7.66 1.53 14.72
N LEU A 104 -6.80 1.21 13.76
CA LEU A 104 -5.79 2.15 13.31
C LEU A 104 -6.45 3.40 12.69
N PRO A 105 -6.18 4.59 13.22
CA PRO A 105 -6.63 5.84 12.61
C PRO A 105 -5.88 6.05 11.29
N THR A 106 -6.61 6.47 10.25
CA THR A 106 -6.03 6.80 8.95
C THR A 106 -6.52 8.15 8.45
N TRP A 107 -5.74 8.75 7.55
CA TRP A 107 -6.08 10.03 6.95
C TRP A 107 -7.44 9.98 6.22
N GLU A 108 -7.73 8.88 5.52
CA GLU A 108 -8.98 8.67 4.79
C GLU A 108 -10.19 8.55 5.73
N LYS A 109 -10.05 7.79 6.84
CA LYS A 109 -11.11 7.68 7.85
C LYS A 109 -11.39 9.02 8.52
N MET A 110 -10.34 9.77 8.81
CA MET A 110 -10.46 11.12 9.36
C MET A 110 -11.20 12.05 8.40
N ALA A 111 -10.84 12.06 7.12
CA ALA A 111 -11.50 12.84 6.09
C ALA A 111 -12.99 12.48 5.98
N ASN A 112 -13.32 11.18 5.98
CA ASN A 112 -14.70 10.71 5.98
C ASN A 112 -15.46 11.19 7.23
N CYS A 113 -14.86 11.15 8.41
CA CYS A 113 -15.49 11.60 9.64
C CYS A 113 -15.78 13.10 9.66
N ILE A 114 -14.86 13.91 9.14
CA ILE A 114 -15.01 15.36 9.00
C ILE A 114 -16.08 15.71 7.96
N GLY A 115 -16.25 14.84 6.94
CA GLY A 115 -17.22 15.01 5.87
C GLY A 115 -16.68 15.72 4.63
N TYR A 116 -15.36 15.78 4.48
CA TYR A 116 -14.72 16.39 3.31
C TYR A 116 -13.80 15.40 2.60
N HIS A 117 -13.60 15.60 1.30
CA HIS A 117 -12.65 14.83 0.56
C HIS A 117 -11.21 15.12 1.02
N ARG A 118 -10.35 14.13 0.98
CA ARG A 118 -8.95 14.24 1.41
C ARG A 118 -8.19 15.39 0.72
N SER A 119 -8.51 15.71 -0.54
CA SER A 119 -7.89 16.84 -1.25
C SER A 119 -8.20 18.17 -0.58
N THR A 120 -9.45 18.37 -0.13
CA THR A 120 -9.86 19.58 0.60
C THR A 120 -9.04 19.75 1.88
N LEU A 121 -8.79 18.66 2.61
CA LEU A 121 -7.96 18.72 3.81
C LEU A 121 -6.48 19.06 3.48
N TYR A 122 -5.96 18.59 2.35
CA TYR A 122 -4.63 19.00 1.87
C TYR A 122 -4.58 20.47 1.47
N ASP A 123 -5.63 20.98 0.83
CA ASP A 123 -5.74 22.38 0.46
C ASP A 123 -5.78 23.28 1.71
N TRP A 124 -6.52 22.88 2.75
CA TRP A 124 -6.52 23.57 4.05
C TRP A 124 -5.15 23.49 4.74
N GLU A 125 -4.52 22.32 4.76
CA GLU A 125 -3.19 22.10 5.35
C GLU A 125 -2.11 22.95 4.69
N SER A 126 -2.11 23.00 3.36
CA SER A 126 -1.14 23.78 2.58
C SER A 126 -1.40 25.29 2.69
N GLY A 127 -2.65 25.67 2.95
CA GLY A 127 -3.14 27.04 2.91
C GLY A 127 -3.54 27.49 1.50
N ALA A 128 -3.74 26.55 0.57
CA ALA A 128 -4.28 26.84 -0.76
C ALA A 128 -5.72 27.39 -0.65
N THR A 129 -6.47 26.91 0.37
CA THR A 129 -7.75 27.46 0.78
C THR A 129 -7.76 27.73 2.28
N SER A 130 -8.51 28.72 2.73
CA SER A 130 -8.52 29.15 4.15
C SER A 130 -9.31 28.21 5.07
N GLY A 131 -10.14 27.30 4.51
CA GLY A 131 -11.09 26.55 5.31
C GLY A 131 -12.17 27.45 5.93
N PHE A 132 -12.53 27.20 7.19
CA PHE A 132 -13.51 28.01 7.92
C PHE A 132 -12.90 29.31 8.47
N SER A 133 -11.65 29.22 8.93
CA SER A 133 -10.87 30.33 9.45
C SER A 133 -9.36 30.09 9.25
N PRO A 134 -8.49 31.07 9.56
CA PRO A 134 -7.03 30.83 9.57
C PRO A 134 -6.60 29.71 10.53
N GLN A 135 -7.42 29.37 11.55
CA GLN A 135 -7.14 28.29 12.51
C GLN A 135 -7.35 26.89 11.92
N THR A 136 -8.24 26.74 10.95
CA THR A 136 -8.52 25.45 10.28
C THR A 136 -7.24 24.76 9.84
N LYS A 137 -6.30 25.51 9.24
CA LYS A 137 -4.99 25.00 8.81
C LYS A 137 -4.19 24.36 9.96
N TYR A 138 -4.17 25.03 11.12
CA TYR A 138 -3.43 24.55 12.29
C TYR A 138 -4.09 23.32 12.91
N ILE A 139 -5.41 23.28 12.95
CA ILE A 139 -6.19 22.14 13.44
C ILE A 139 -5.87 20.91 12.60
N ILE A 140 -5.94 21.02 11.28
CA ILE A 140 -5.64 19.91 10.36
C ILE A 140 -4.19 19.45 10.47
N LYS A 141 -3.22 20.38 10.54
CA LYS A 141 -1.81 20.03 10.77
C LYS A 141 -1.61 19.29 12.08
N LYS A 142 -2.28 19.72 13.14
CA LYS A 142 -2.18 19.07 14.45
C LYS A 142 -2.77 17.66 14.42
N ALA A 143 -3.93 17.47 13.82
CA ALA A 143 -4.53 16.16 13.64
C ALA A 143 -3.62 15.22 12.82
N LYS A 144 -3.02 15.70 11.76
CA LYS A 144 -2.04 14.95 10.95
C LYS A 144 -0.79 14.58 11.75
N GLN A 145 -0.32 15.47 12.61
CA GLN A 145 0.82 15.21 13.49
C GLN A 145 0.51 14.10 14.51
N ILE A 146 -0.72 14.05 15.03
CA ILE A 146 -1.17 12.95 15.90
C ILE A 146 -1.14 11.62 15.16
N LEU A 147 -1.65 11.57 13.91
CA LEU A 147 -1.59 10.35 13.08
C LEU A 147 -0.14 9.91 12.84
N ALA A 148 0.76 10.84 12.55
CA ALA A 148 2.18 10.55 12.35
C ALA A 148 2.85 10.00 13.63
N SER A 149 2.52 10.54 14.80
CA SER A 149 3.02 10.06 16.10
C SER A 149 2.56 8.63 16.37
N ILE A 150 1.27 8.33 16.18
CA ILE A 150 0.71 6.99 16.36
C ILE A 150 1.41 5.98 15.43
N ASP A 151 1.59 6.33 14.15
CA ASP A 151 2.28 5.45 13.20
C ASP A 151 3.75 5.21 13.58
N ALA A 152 4.44 6.24 14.10
CA ALA A 152 5.82 6.11 14.56
C ALA A 152 5.93 5.20 15.80
N GLU A 153 5.05 5.36 16.77
CA GLU A 153 5.00 4.50 17.96
C GLU A 153 4.72 3.04 17.59
N LEU A 154 3.73 2.81 16.71
CA LEU A 154 3.41 1.46 16.23
C LEU A 154 4.56 0.83 15.44
N ALA A 155 5.34 1.63 14.71
CA ALA A 155 6.51 1.15 14.00
C ALA A 155 7.64 0.78 14.96
N GLN A 156 7.88 1.57 16.02
CA GLN A 156 8.87 1.29 17.05
C GLN A 156 8.53 0.01 17.82
N GLU A 157 7.26 -0.22 18.11
CA GLU A 157 6.76 -1.42 18.78
C GLU A 157 6.63 -2.64 17.82
N GLY A 158 6.99 -2.51 16.55
CA GLY A 158 6.86 -3.58 15.56
C GLY A 158 5.42 -4.01 15.27
N LYS A 159 4.45 -3.15 15.59
CA LYS A 159 3.00 -3.39 15.37
C LYS A 159 2.53 -3.04 13.97
N ILE A 160 3.32 -2.30 13.21
CA ILE A 160 3.09 -1.98 11.81
C ILE A 160 4.29 -2.45 10.98
N GLN A 161 4.03 -2.97 9.79
CA GLN A 161 5.11 -3.38 8.90
C GLN A 161 5.94 -2.16 8.47
N PRO A 162 7.30 -2.23 8.49
CA PRO A 162 8.16 -1.11 8.15
C PRO A 162 7.88 -0.52 6.76
N VAL A 163 7.56 -1.36 5.78
CA VAL A 163 7.20 -0.91 4.41
C VAL A 163 5.94 -0.07 4.42
N VAL A 164 4.92 -0.47 5.20
CA VAL A 164 3.67 0.29 5.34
C VAL A 164 3.94 1.63 6.03
N TYR A 165 4.76 1.63 7.09
CA TYR A 165 5.16 2.86 7.77
C TYR A 165 5.90 3.83 6.83
N MET A 166 6.90 3.35 6.09
CA MET A 166 7.63 4.17 5.11
C MET A 166 6.70 4.74 4.04
N PHE A 167 5.78 3.91 3.51
CA PHE A 167 4.82 4.38 2.52
C PHE A 167 3.92 5.49 3.07
N ARG A 168 3.36 5.32 4.28
CA ARG A 168 2.50 6.31 4.93
C ARG A 168 3.28 7.59 5.25
N SER A 169 4.50 7.47 5.76
CA SER A 169 5.36 8.59 6.12
C SER A 169 5.67 9.49 4.92
N LYS A 170 5.99 8.89 3.78
CA LYS A 170 6.28 9.63 2.55
C LYS A 170 5.05 10.25 1.91
N ASN A 171 3.94 9.50 1.84
CA ASN A 171 2.75 9.95 1.11
C ASN A 171 1.85 10.88 1.94
N PHE A 172 1.77 10.67 3.26
CA PHE A 172 0.86 11.43 4.10
C PHE A 172 1.54 12.46 4.98
N TYR A 173 2.75 12.18 5.49
CA TYR A 173 3.40 13.06 6.48
C TYR A 173 4.51 13.92 5.90
N GLY A 174 4.79 13.80 4.60
CA GLY A 174 5.79 14.62 3.91
C GLY A 174 7.24 14.30 4.25
N MET A 175 7.50 13.13 4.85
CA MET A 175 8.87 12.68 5.09
C MET A 175 9.53 12.35 3.75
N ARG A 176 10.76 12.83 3.57
CA ARG A 176 11.56 12.61 2.36
C ARG A 176 12.83 11.86 2.74
N ASP A 177 13.27 10.96 1.85
CA ASP A 177 14.61 10.41 1.97
C ASP A 177 15.59 11.55 1.69
N GLN A 178 16.47 11.84 2.63
CA GLN A 178 17.62 12.69 2.36
C GLN A 178 18.63 11.84 1.59
N GLN A 179 18.69 12.04 0.28
CA GLN A 179 19.82 11.59 -0.52
C GLN A 179 20.80 12.75 -0.60
N ASP A 180 21.90 12.65 0.08
CA ASP A 180 23.05 13.51 -0.16
C ASP A 180 23.62 13.09 -1.52
N VAL A 181 23.17 13.76 -2.58
CA VAL A 181 23.79 13.62 -3.89
C VAL A 181 25.13 14.34 -3.80
N VAL A 182 26.17 13.60 -3.46
CA VAL A 182 27.54 14.09 -3.63
C VAL A 182 27.76 14.21 -5.14
N VAL A 183 27.53 15.40 -5.67
CA VAL A 183 27.94 15.75 -7.03
C VAL A 183 29.48 15.81 -7.00
N THR A 184 30.12 14.68 -7.26
CA THR A 184 31.53 14.65 -7.58
C THR A 184 31.67 15.37 -8.93
N PRO A 185 32.36 16.54 -8.98
CA PRO A 185 32.59 17.15 -10.27
C PRO A 185 33.35 16.15 -11.12
N ASN A 186 32.85 15.90 -12.31
CA ASN A 186 33.48 14.99 -13.25
C ASN A 186 34.82 15.62 -13.69
N VAL A 187 35.90 15.22 -13.04
CA VAL A 187 37.28 15.71 -13.32
C VAL A 187 37.71 15.37 -14.74
N ASN A 188 36.93 14.54 -15.45
CA ASN A 188 37.07 14.24 -16.88
C ASN A 188 36.19 15.15 -17.77
N GLN A 189 35.82 16.34 -17.31
CA GLN A 189 35.46 17.36 -18.28
C GLN A 189 36.70 17.57 -19.15
N VAL A 190 36.62 16.98 -20.33
CA VAL A 190 37.54 17.21 -21.44
C VAL A 190 37.86 18.69 -21.40
N GLU A 191 39.14 19.01 -21.17
CA GLU A 191 39.64 20.37 -21.34
C GLU A 191 39.02 20.89 -22.62
N ALA A 192 38.38 22.06 -22.54
CA ALA A 192 37.73 22.63 -23.70
C ALA A 192 38.79 22.68 -24.80
N VAL A 193 38.69 21.75 -25.74
CA VAL A 193 39.66 21.66 -26.83
C VAL A 193 39.56 22.96 -27.55
N ASP A 194 40.60 23.73 -27.44
CA ASP A 194 40.68 25.04 -28.07
C ASP A 194 40.41 24.89 -29.57
N VAL A 195 39.47 25.67 -30.10
CA VAL A 195 39.04 25.63 -31.50
C VAL A 195 40.23 25.70 -32.42
N ALA A 196 41.28 26.46 -32.06
CA ALA A 196 42.57 26.58 -32.78
C ALA A 196 43.30 25.22 -32.91
N THR A 197 43.18 24.33 -31.89
CA THR A 197 43.80 23.01 -31.91
C THR A 197 43.03 22.04 -32.83
N ILE A 198 41.73 22.24 -32.95
CA ILE A 198 40.89 21.47 -33.88
C ILE A 198 41.18 21.90 -35.34
N GLU A 199 41.21 23.21 -35.58
CA GLU A 199 41.49 23.77 -36.90
C GLU A 199 42.89 23.37 -37.42
N ALA A 200 43.91 23.38 -36.55
CA ALA A 200 45.25 22.92 -36.91
C ALA A 200 45.29 21.44 -37.30
N LYS A 201 44.54 20.59 -36.63
CA LYS A 201 44.42 19.15 -36.95
C LYS A 201 43.72 18.88 -38.27
N TYR A 202 42.75 19.70 -38.64
CA TYR A 202 42.06 19.56 -39.94
C TYR A 202 42.84 20.14 -41.09
N ALA A 203 43.71 21.12 -40.85
CA ALA A 203 44.61 21.67 -41.87
C ALA A 203 45.75 20.72 -42.31
N GLU A 204 46.05 19.69 -41.53
CA GLU A 204 47.04 18.67 -41.82
C GLU A 204 46.49 17.44 -42.62
N LEU A 205 45.17 17.40 -42.88
CA LEU A 205 44.59 16.32 -43.69
C LEU A 205 44.88 16.56 -45.17
N PRO A 206 45.39 15.55 -45.94
CA PRO A 206 45.61 15.70 -47.38
C PRO A 206 44.24 15.85 -48.06
N ASP A 207 44.19 16.79 -49.00
CA ASP A 207 43.03 16.92 -49.90
C ASP A 207 43.00 15.70 -50.84
N ASP A 208 41.92 14.92 -50.78
CA ASP A 208 41.66 13.80 -51.73
C ASP A 208 41.20 14.32 -53.10
#